data_da44688c96413d37b5bf31fa94a9496d
#
_entry.id   da44688c96413d37b5bf31fa94a9496d
#
_cell.length_a   1.000
_cell.length_b   1.000
_cell.length_c   1.000
_cell.angle_alpha   90.00
_cell.angle_beta   90.00
_cell.angle_gamma   90.00
#
_symmetry.space_group_name_H-M   'P 1'
#
loop_
_entity.id
_entity.type
_entity.pdbx_description
1 polymer ?
#
loop_
_entity_poly.entity_id
_entity_poly.type
_entity_poly.pdbx_seq_one_letter_code
_entity_poly.pdbx_strand_id
1 'polypeptide(L)' 'MLEIEKYSHLCPVCGKYEFQTYDWYEVCQECGWEDNALQNEDPDNPCGPNKMSLNEYRKIYLRDGRPKWLTEEVE' A
#
# COMPACT_ATOMS: atom_id res chain seq x y z
N MET A 1 -0.04 -0.82 23.53
CA MET A 1 1.24 -0.34 23.07
C MET A 1 2.02 -1.40 22.37
N LEU A 2 2.34 -2.45 23.11
CA LEU A 2 3.12 -3.51 22.49
C LEU A 2 2.38 -4.15 21.34
N GLU A 3 1.07 -4.15 21.41
CA GLU A 3 0.28 -4.78 20.36
C GLU A 3 0.36 -4.02 19.06
N ILE A 4 0.55 -2.71 19.14
CA ILE A 4 0.66 -1.91 17.93
C ILE A 4 1.88 -2.33 17.14
N GLU A 5 2.97 -2.63 17.83
CA GLU A 5 4.20 -3.02 17.16
C GLU A 5 4.07 -4.33 16.41
N LYS A 6 3.15 -5.19 16.87
CA LYS A 6 2.94 -6.45 16.17
C LYS A 6 2.42 -6.28 14.77
N TYR A 7 1.72 -5.19 14.53
CA TYR A 7 1.05 -5.00 13.26
C TYR A 7 1.79 -4.03 12.34
N SER A 8 2.82 -3.40 12.85
CA SER A 8 3.56 -2.48 12.01
C SER A 8 4.34 -3.28 10.95
N HIS A 9 4.41 -2.74 9.76
CA HIS A 9 5.09 -3.42 8.66
C HIS A 9 5.37 -2.43 7.55
N LEU A 10 6.37 -2.74 6.75
CA LEU A 10 6.72 -1.88 5.64
C LEU A 10 5.75 -2.07 4.48
N CYS A 11 5.55 -1.01 3.72
CA CYS A 11 4.68 -1.06 2.55
C CYS A 11 5.18 -2.11 1.57
N PRO A 12 4.32 -3.05 1.17
CA PRO A 12 4.76 -4.11 0.26
C PRO A 12 5.01 -3.63 -1.16
N VAL A 13 4.59 -2.41 -1.49
CA VAL A 13 4.84 -1.87 -2.82
C VAL A 13 6.19 -1.18 -2.88
N CYS A 14 6.40 -0.16 -2.04
CA CYS A 14 7.62 0.64 -2.13
C CYS A 14 8.65 0.34 -1.06
N GLY A 15 8.23 -0.23 0.07
CA GLY A 15 9.15 -0.54 1.14
C GLY A 15 9.70 0.66 1.88
N LYS A 16 9.13 1.85 1.65
CA LYS A 16 9.66 3.08 2.24
C LYS A 16 8.79 3.66 3.34
N TYR A 17 7.58 3.21 3.44
CA TYR A 17 6.64 3.72 4.44
C TYR A 17 6.27 2.60 5.39
N GLU A 18 6.26 2.89 6.68
CA GLU A 18 5.91 1.89 7.68
C GLU A 18 4.48 2.11 8.13
N PHE A 19 3.63 1.12 7.87
CA PHE A 19 2.26 1.15 8.37
C PHE A 19 2.27 0.80 9.85
N GLN A 20 1.45 1.49 10.61
CA GLN A 20 1.36 1.25 12.05
C GLN A 20 0.32 0.20 12.39
N THR A 21 -0.59 -0.07 11.48
CA THR A 21 -1.65 -1.04 11.68
C THR A 21 -1.68 -2.01 10.52
N TYR A 22 -2.51 -3.03 10.63
CA TYR A 22 -2.66 -4.01 9.56
C TYR A 22 -4.13 -4.15 9.21
N ASP A 23 -4.43 -4.13 7.92
CA ASP A 23 -5.80 -4.33 7.42
C ASP A 23 -6.77 -3.25 7.88
N TRP A 24 -6.26 -2.04 8.05
CA TRP A 24 -7.07 -0.89 8.45
C TRP A 24 -7.12 0.16 7.35
N TYR A 25 -6.74 -0.22 6.14
CA TYR A 25 -6.81 0.67 4.97
C TYR A 25 -5.99 1.93 5.14
N GLU A 26 -4.92 1.83 5.89
CA GLU A 26 -3.97 2.94 6.00
C GLU A 26 -3.31 3.13 4.64
N VAL A 27 -3.09 4.39 4.24
CA VAL A 27 -2.57 4.70 2.91
C VAL A 27 -1.10 5.06 2.99
N CYS A 28 -0.30 4.41 2.15
CA CYS A 28 1.12 4.70 2.09
C CYS A 28 1.35 6.10 1.56
N GLN A 29 2.15 6.88 2.29
CA GLN A 29 2.40 8.26 1.90
C GLN A 29 3.40 8.36 0.75
N GLU A 30 4.07 7.25 0.43
CA GLU A 30 5.04 7.27 -0.66
C GLU A 30 4.46 6.83 -1.99
N CYS A 31 3.68 5.76 -1.97
CA CYS A 31 3.20 5.20 -3.23
C CYS A 31 1.69 5.17 -3.35
N GLY A 32 0.96 5.40 -2.25
CA GLY A 32 -0.49 5.43 -2.31
C GLY A 32 -1.16 4.08 -2.15
N TRP A 33 -0.41 3.04 -1.86
CA TRP A 33 -1.00 1.72 -1.64
C TRP A 33 -1.86 1.74 -0.39
N GLU A 34 -3.07 1.24 -0.50
CA GLU A 34 -3.98 1.16 0.63
C GLU A 34 -3.85 -0.22 1.26
N ASP A 35 -3.38 -0.25 2.50
CA ASP A 35 -3.06 -1.50 3.19
C ASP A 35 -4.31 -2.31 3.49
N ASN A 36 -4.31 -3.57 3.08
CA ASN A 36 -5.41 -4.47 3.37
C ASN A 36 -4.93 -5.90 3.29
N ALA A 37 -5.50 -6.76 4.14
CA ALA A 37 -5.06 -8.12 4.23
C ALA A 37 -5.37 -8.91 2.97
N LEU A 38 -6.51 -8.64 2.35
CA LEU A 38 -6.93 -9.40 1.18
C LEU A 38 -5.88 -9.37 0.08
N GLN A 39 -5.41 -8.18 -0.26
CA GLN A 39 -4.46 -8.05 -1.35
C GLN A 39 -3.04 -8.30 -0.91
N ASN A 40 -2.72 -8.01 0.37
CA ASN A 40 -1.38 -8.30 0.88
C ASN A 40 -1.11 -9.79 0.90
N GLU A 41 -2.11 -10.59 1.23
CA GLU A 41 -1.92 -12.03 1.33
C GLU A 41 -2.16 -12.76 0.02
N ASP A 42 -2.76 -12.07 -0.94
CA ASP A 42 -2.97 -12.64 -2.27
C ASP A 42 -2.51 -11.60 -3.30
N PRO A 43 -1.21 -11.53 -3.54
CA PRO A 43 -0.63 -10.44 -4.33
C PRO A 43 -1.11 -10.32 -5.77
N ASP A 44 -1.73 -11.37 -6.29
CA ASP A 44 -2.25 -11.33 -7.65
C ASP A 44 -3.73 -11.02 -7.71
N ASN A 45 -4.36 -10.78 -6.55
CA ASN A 45 -5.78 -10.52 -6.47
C ASN A 45 -6.08 -9.07 -6.80
N PRO A 46 -6.82 -8.79 -7.88
CA PRO A 46 -7.13 -7.40 -8.24
C PRO A 46 -8.29 -6.82 -7.46
N CYS A 47 -8.99 -7.63 -6.68
CA CYS A 47 -10.13 -7.16 -5.91
C CYS A 47 -9.66 -6.53 -4.63
N GLY A 48 -10.19 -5.33 -4.35
CA GLY A 48 -9.79 -4.63 -3.15
C GLY A 48 -9.78 -3.14 -3.39
N PRO A 49 -9.35 -2.38 -2.39
CA PRO A 49 -9.42 -0.92 -2.48
C PRO A 49 -8.45 -0.31 -3.49
N ASN A 50 -7.45 -1.06 -3.93
CA ASN A 50 -6.40 -0.49 -4.77
C ASN A 50 -6.64 -0.60 -6.26
N LYS A 51 -7.77 -1.13 -6.68
CA LYS A 51 -8.16 -1.21 -8.09
C LYS A 51 -7.29 -2.14 -8.93
N MET A 52 -6.23 -2.65 -8.38
CA MET A 52 -5.36 -3.60 -9.06
C MET A 52 -4.61 -4.41 -8.01
N SER A 53 -4.03 -5.52 -8.42
CA SER A 53 -3.34 -6.40 -7.49
C SER A 53 -2.07 -5.73 -6.96
N LEU A 54 -1.56 -6.29 -5.87
CA LEU A 54 -0.31 -5.79 -5.29
C LEU A 54 0.83 -5.88 -6.29
N ASN A 55 0.95 -6.99 -6.98
CA ASN A 55 2.03 -7.17 -7.93
C ASN A 55 1.93 -6.20 -9.10
N GLU A 56 0.70 -5.94 -9.55
CA GLU A 56 0.49 -4.97 -10.62
C GLU A 56 0.85 -3.57 -10.16
N TYR A 57 0.42 -3.21 -8.97
CA TYR A 57 0.69 -1.89 -8.41
C TYR A 57 2.18 -1.66 -8.26
N ARG A 58 2.87 -2.67 -7.74
CA ARG A 58 4.32 -2.57 -7.55
C ARG A 58 5.04 -2.40 -8.88
N LYS A 59 4.59 -3.14 -9.90
CA LYS A 59 5.19 -3.05 -11.22
C LYS A 59 5.08 -1.63 -11.77
N ILE A 60 3.90 -1.04 -11.62
CA ILE A 60 3.68 0.31 -12.13
C ILE A 60 4.50 1.32 -11.32
N TYR A 61 4.55 1.15 -10.01
CA TYR A 61 5.31 2.06 -9.18
C TYR A 61 6.81 2.02 -9.52
N LEU A 62 7.34 0.83 -9.76
CA LEU A 62 8.74 0.70 -10.09
C LEU A 62 9.06 1.31 -11.44
N ARG A 63 8.09 1.30 -12.35
CA ARG A 63 8.29 1.87 -13.67
C ARG A 63 8.08 3.39 -13.69
N ASP A 64 7.00 3.85 -13.07
CA ASP A 64 6.57 5.24 -13.18
C ASP A 64 6.77 6.08 -11.93
N GLY A 65 7.02 5.44 -10.80
CA GLY A 65 7.20 6.16 -9.55
C GLY A 65 5.88 6.54 -8.90
N ARG A 66 5.93 7.60 -8.09
CA ARG A 66 4.78 8.02 -7.31
C ARG A 66 3.63 8.41 -8.22
N PRO A 67 2.43 7.90 -7.94
CA PRO A 67 1.29 8.20 -8.82
C PRO A 67 0.89 9.67 -8.77
N LYS A 68 0.47 10.17 -9.91
CA LYS A 68 0.11 11.57 -10.02
C LYS A 68 -1.12 11.91 -9.19
N TRP A 69 -2.09 10.97 -9.14
CA TRP A 69 -3.30 11.26 -8.40
C TRP A 69 -3.02 11.48 -6.92
N LEU A 70 -1.98 10.84 -6.40
CA LEU A 70 -1.60 11.02 -5.01
C LEU A 70 -1.11 12.44 -4.76
N THR A 71 -0.41 12.99 -5.72
CA THR A 71 0.10 14.35 -5.62
C THR A 71 -1.01 15.38 -5.82
N GLU A 72 -1.89 15.10 -6.76
CA GLU A 72 -2.94 16.04 -7.12
C GLU A 72 -3.94 16.26 -6.00
N GLU A 73 -4.07 15.29 -5.11
CA GLU A 73 -5.00 15.45 -4.01
C GLU A 73 -4.60 16.56 -3.06
N VAL A 74 -3.37 16.93 -3.11
CA VAL A 74 -2.86 17.96 -2.19
C VAL A 74 -3.55 19.30 -2.45
N GLU A 75 -4.01 19.50 -3.63
CA GLU A 75 -4.70 20.73 -3.92
C GLU A 75 -6.10 20.71 -3.34
#